data_c273c97d82ff443fc0164f66c915008a
#
_entry.id   c273c97d82ff443fc0164f66c915008a
#
_cell.length_a   1.000
_cell.length_b   1.000
_cell.length_c   1.000
_cell.angle_alpha   90.00
_cell.angle_beta   90.00
_cell.angle_gamma   90.00
#
_symmetry.space_group_name_H-M   'P 1'
#
loop_
_entity.id
_entity.type
_entity.pdbx_description
1 polymer ?
#
loop_
_entity_poly.entity_id
_entity_poly.type
_entity_poly.pdbx_seq_one_letter_code
_entity_poly.pdbx_strand_id
1 'polypeptide(L)'
;ALETADRTLPVEIEARTERLQEKIKKLRQQMHQLDGIKERLKSEPGEQLSLSDPDARSMISQAKGTGVVGYNVQTAVDAKHHLIVAHEVTNIGSDRSQLTKMAVAAREAMGKHKLKALADRGYFNGPEIKACDEAGITPLVPKPMMSNAKAEGRFSKADFIYIARDDEYRCPAG
;
A
#
# COMPACT_ATOMS: atom_id res chain seq x y z
N ALA A 1 7.17 25.68 54.83
CA ALA A 1 6.32 25.01 53.79
C ALA A 1 4.83 25.00 54.20
N LEU A 2 4.48 24.99 55.47
CA LEU A 2 3.09 25.02 55.95
C LEU A 2 2.50 26.45 55.94
N GLU A 3 3.30 27.51 56.15
CA GLU A 3 2.86 28.89 56.12
C GLU A 3 2.53 29.46 54.73
N THR A 4 2.97 28.82 53.66
CA THR A 4 2.65 29.27 52.30
C THR A 4 1.33 28.70 51.80
N ALA A 5 0.80 27.65 52.39
CA ALA A 5 -0.47 27.03 52.00
C ALA A 5 -1.69 27.84 52.50
N ASP A 6 -1.53 28.60 53.55
CA ASP A 6 -2.62 29.36 54.19
C ASP A 6 -2.87 30.77 53.58
N ARG A 7 -2.08 31.12 52.55
CA ARG A 7 -2.18 32.44 51.84
C ARG A 7 -2.87 32.41 50.48
N THR A 8 -3.27 31.23 50.02
CA THR A 8 -4.06 31.17 48.77
C THR A 8 -5.50 31.60 49.03
N LEU A 9 -5.89 32.72 48.44
CA LEU A 9 -7.27 33.22 48.53
C LEU A 9 -8.24 32.13 48.04
N PRO A 10 -9.41 31.93 48.69
CA PRO A 10 -10.45 30.99 48.26
C PRO A 10 -10.78 31.06 46.78
N VAL A 11 -10.81 32.27 46.22
CA VAL A 11 -11.07 32.54 44.79
C VAL A 11 -10.03 31.92 43.86
N GLU A 12 -8.74 31.86 44.27
CA GLU A 12 -7.69 31.20 43.45
C GLU A 12 -7.82 29.68 43.47
N ILE A 13 -8.27 29.12 44.58
CA ILE A 13 -8.53 27.70 44.70
C ILE A 13 -9.72 27.28 43.86
N GLU A 14 -10.80 28.05 43.86
CA GLU A 14 -11.99 27.82 43.03
C GLU A 14 -11.64 27.90 41.53
N ALA A 15 -10.95 28.96 41.10
CA ALA A 15 -10.51 29.13 39.70
C ALA A 15 -9.58 28.00 39.25
N ARG A 16 -8.72 27.48 40.12
CA ARG A 16 -7.85 26.34 39.85
C ARG A 16 -8.65 25.06 39.73
N THR A 17 -9.65 24.88 40.57
CA THR A 17 -10.54 23.71 40.55
C THR A 17 -11.38 23.69 39.27
N GLU A 18 -11.96 24.80 38.87
CA GLU A 18 -12.71 24.93 37.62
C GLU A 18 -11.83 24.59 36.39
N ARG A 19 -10.62 25.13 36.30
CA ARG A 19 -9.66 24.84 35.24
C ARG A 19 -9.32 23.33 35.18
N LEU A 20 -9.15 22.67 36.33
CA LEU A 20 -8.91 21.26 36.42
C LEU A 20 -10.12 20.45 35.97
N GLN A 21 -11.33 20.86 36.36
CA GLN A 21 -12.56 20.20 35.92
C GLN A 21 -12.75 20.31 34.41
N GLU A 22 -12.51 21.47 33.81
CA GLU A 22 -12.53 21.64 32.35
C GLU A 22 -11.50 20.78 31.65
N LYS A 23 -10.30 20.69 32.18
CA LYS A 23 -9.25 19.82 31.65
C LYS A 23 -9.63 18.34 31.71
N ILE A 24 -10.21 17.91 32.82
CA ILE A 24 -10.73 16.55 32.98
C ILE A 24 -11.84 16.27 31.97
N LYS A 25 -12.77 17.21 31.77
CA LYS A 25 -13.83 17.09 30.78
C LYS A 25 -13.28 16.94 29.36
N LYS A 26 -12.31 17.74 28.97
CA LYS A 26 -11.64 17.65 27.67
C LYS A 26 -10.92 16.30 27.50
N LEU A 27 -10.20 15.86 28.51
CA LEU A 27 -9.51 14.57 28.48
C LEU A 27 -10.49 13.38 28.33
N ARG A 28 -11.61 13.41 29.03
CA ARG A 28 -12.67 12.39 28.87
C ARG A 28 -13.26 12.36 27.46
N GLN A 29 -13.49 13.53 26.87
CA GLN A 29 -13.94 13.61 25.48
C GLN A 29 -12.92 13.03 24.51
N GLN A 30 -11.63 13.34 24.69
CA GLN A 30 -10.56 12.78 23.87
C GLN A 30 -10.46 11.26 24.03
N MET A 31 -10.58 10.75 25.24
CA MET A 31 -10.60 9.31 25.49
C MET A 31 -11.76 8.62 24.75
N HIS A 32 -12.95 9.18 24.82
CA HIS A 32 -14.12 8.64 24.11
C HIS A 32 -13.92 8.66 22.58
N GLN A 33 -13.33 9.71 22.03
CA GLN A 33 -12.98 9.78 20.61
C GLN A 33 -11.96 8.69 20.22
N LEU A 34 -10.93 8.50 21.05
CA LEU A 34 -9.90 7.47 20.82
C LEU A 34 -10.48 6.05 20.90
N ASP A 35 -11.42 5.80 21.82
CA ASP A 35 -12.12 4.51 21.89
C ASP A 35 -12.94 4.25 20.62
N GLY A 36 -13.63 5.26 20.10
CA GLY A 36 -14.35 5.16 18.82
C GLY A 36 -13.42 4.87 17.64
N ILE A 37 -12.25 5.53 17.58
CA ILE A 37 -11.22 5.28 16.57
C ILE A 37 -10.68 3.85 16.69
N LYS A 38 -10.43 3.38 17.91
CA LYS A 38 -9.94 2.03 18.19
C LYS A 38 -10.90 0.94 17.69
N GLU A 39 -12.19 1.11 17.93
CA GLU A 39 -13.21 0.15 17.46
C GLU A 39 -13.31 0.16 15.92
N ARG A 40 -13.27 1.33 15.31
CA ARG A 40 -13.22 1.44 13.83
C ARG A 40 -11.98 0.78 13.25
N LEU A 41 -10.81 0.99 13.87
CA LEU A 41 -9.54 0.39 13.41
C LEU A 41 -9.60 -1.14 13.41
N LYS A 42 -10.28 -1.75 14.39
CA LYS A 42 -10.45 -3.20 14.45
C LYS A 42 -11.33 -3.76 13.32
N SER A 43 -12.26 -2.96 12.81
CA SER A 43 -13.16 -3.36 11.73
C SER A 43 -12.59 -3.13 10.33
N GLU A 44 -11.50 -2.34 10.22
CA GLU A 44 -10.90 -1.98 8.93
C GLU A 44 -9.85 -3.02 8.48
N PRO A 45 -9.88 -3.44 7.19
CA PRO A 45 -8.85 -4.31 6.64
C PRO A 45 -7.48 -3.63 6.68
N GLY A 46 -6.49 -4.33 7.24
CA GLY A 46 -5.10 -3.84 7.27
C GLY A 46 -4.78 -2.90 8.44
N GLU A 47 -5.66 -2.77 9.43
CA GLU A 47 -5.43 -2.02 10.67
C GLU A 47 -4.94 -0.57 10.44
N GLN A 48 -5.43 0.07 9.39
CA GLN A 48 -5.11 1.46 9.05
C GLN A 48 -6.38 2.29 8.95
N LEU A 49 -6.38 3.46 9.59
CA LEU A 49 -7.46 4.43 9.54
C LEU A 49 -6.89 5.83 9.41
N SER A 50 -7.25 6.52 8.34
CA SER A 50 -7.01 7.97 8.22
C SER A 50 -8.14 8.72 8.93
N LEU A 51 -7.80 9.71 9.74
CA LEU A 51 -8.80 10.52 10.48
C LEU A 51 -9.44 11.60 9.63
N SER A 52 -8.78 12.02 8.56
CA SER A 52 -9.26 13.05 7.64
C SER A 52 -10.01 12.47 6.44
N ASP A 53 -9.59 11.30 5.99
CA ASP A 53 -10.19 10.60 4.84
C ASP A 53 -10.15 9.09 5.12
N PRO A 54 -11.27 8.49 5.53
CA PRO A 54 -11.33 7.08 5.94
C PRO A 54 -10.91 6.07 4.87
N ASP A 55 -11.04 6.43 3.60
CA ASP A 55 -10.70 5.56 2.47
C ASP A 55 -9.21 5.64 2.08
N ALA A 56 -8.52 6.70 2.48
CA ALA A 56 -7.10 6.85 2.22
C ALA A 56 -6.27 5.84 3.03
N ARG A 57 -5.19 5.33 2.43
CA ARG A 57 -4.28 4.37 3.04
C ARG A 57 -2.84 4.89 2.99
N SER A 58 -1.98 4.33 3.84
CA SER A 58 -0.55 4.62 3.80
C SER A 58 0.06 4.00 2.55
N MET A 59 0.53 4.84 1.64
CA MET A 59 1.26 4.44 0.44
C MET A 59 2.76 4.52 0.72
N ILE A 60 3.49 3.44 0.44
CA ILE A 60 4.95 3.40 0.63
C ILE A 60 5.60 4.13 -0.54
N SER A 61 6.13 5.32 -0.29
CA SER A 61 7.01 5.98 -1.25
C SER A 61 8.42 5.38 -1.18
N GLN A 62 8.97 4.95 -2.32
CA GLN A 62 10.33 4.39 -2.39
C GLN A 62 11.42 5.43 -2.03
N ALA A 63 11.10 6.70 -2.12
CA ALA A 63 12.03 7.79 -1.82
C ALA A 63 12.07 8.12 -0.32
N LYS A 64 12.71 7.33 0.52
CA LYS A 64 13.01 7.58 1.95
C LYS A 64 12.19 6.84 3.01
N GLY A 65 11.39 5.83 2.67
CA GLY A 65 10.68 5.05 3.70
C GLY A 65 9.58 5.80 4.47
N THR A 66 9.21 7.00 4.02
CA THR A 66 8.09 7.75 4.59
C THR A 66 6.81 7.38 3.85
N GLY A 67 5.85 6.79 4.56
CA GLY A 67 4.51 6.57 4.04
C GLY A 67 3.80 7.91 3.79
N VAL A 68 3.17 8.04 2.64
CA VAL A 68 2.26 9.15 2.33
C VAL A 68 0.83 8.62 2.42
N VAL A 69 -0.03 9.29 3.16
CA VAL A 69 -1.45 8.94 3.21
C VAL A 69 -2.14 9.46 1.95
N GLY A 70 -2.76 8.57 1.18
CA GLY A 70 -3.39 8.94 -0.08
C GLY A 70 -3.94 7.74 -0.84
N TYR A 71 -3.94 7.86 -2.15
CA TYR A 71 -4.42 6.85 -3.10
C TYR A 71 -3.32 6.49 -4.09
N ASN A 72 -3.43 5.29 -4.64
CA ASN A 72 -2.63 4.83 -5.75
C ASN A 72 -3.39 5.10 -7.05
N VAL A 73 -2.84 5.95 -7.92
CA VAL A 73 -3.45 6.29 -9.21
C VAL A 73 -2.75 5.46 -10.28
N GLN A 74 -3.47 4.52 -10.85
CA GLN A 74 -3.02 3.69 -11.97
C GLN A 74 -3.36 4.37 -13.28
N THR A 75 -2.43 4.39 -14.22
CA THR A 75 -2.64 4.94 -15.56
C THR A 75 -2.07 4.02 -16.63
N ALA A 76 -2.85 3.79 -17.69
CA ALA A 76 -2.38 3.14 -18.91
C ALA A 76 -2.22 4.20 -20.02
N VAL A 77 -1.07 4.21 -20.66
CA VAL A 77 -0.68 5.20 -21.65
C VAL A 77 -0.43 4.51 -23.00
N ASP A 78 -1.02 5.02 -24.08
CA ASP A 78 -0.69 4.57 -25.43
C ASP A 78 0.76 4.94 -25.80
N ALA A 79 1.54 3.93 -26.20
CA ALA A 79 2.96 4.11 -26.51
C ALA A 79 3.21 4.96 -27.77
N LYS A 80 2.23 5.08 -28.67
CA LYS A 80 2.38 5.82 -29.93
C LYS A 80 2.12 7.32 -29.76
N HIS A 81 1.05 7.65 -29.04
CA HIS A 81 0.57 9.04 -28.93
C HIS A 81 0.76 9.61 -27.53
N HIS A 82 1.23 8.79 -26.56
CA HIS A 82 1.43 9.17 -25.17
C HIS A 82 0.16 9.72 -24.47
N LEU A 83 -1.02 9.23 -24.90
CA LEU A 83 -2.29 9.60 -24.30
C LEU A 83 -2.68 8.58 -23.22
N ILE A 84 -3.25 9.08 -22.12
CA ILE A 84 -3.85 8.22 -21.10
C ILE A 84 -5.12 7.60 -21.69
N VAL A 85 -5.16 6.29 -21.86
CA VAL A 85 -6.27 5.54 -22.42
C VAL A 85 -7.14 4.87 -21.36
N ALA A 86 -6.59 4.63 -20.17
CA ALA A 86 -7.33 4.16 -19.01
C ALA A 86 -6.68 4.69 -17.73
N HIS A 87 -7.49 4.92 -16.71
CA HIS A 87 -7.01 5.28 -15.38
C HIS A 87 -7.90 4.68 -14.30
N GLU A 88 -7.35 4.49 -13.14
CA GLU A 88 -8.07 4.04 -11.96
C GLU A 88 -7.44 4.62 -10.70
N VAL A 89 -8.29 4.93 -9.72
CA VAL A 89 -7.87 5.33 -8.38
C VAL A 89 -8.19 4.19 -7.42
N THR A 90 -7.19 3.69 -6.71
CA THR A 90 -7.35 2.62 -5.73
C THR A 90 -6.68 2.99 -4.42
N ASN A 91 -7.13 2.41 -3.32
CA ASN A 91 -6.47 2.53 -2.02
C ASN A 91 -5.53 1.34 -1.72
N ILE A 92 -5.28 0.49 -2.72
CA ILE A 92 -4.31 -0.60 -2.63
C ILE A 92 -2.91 -0.04 -2.87
N GLY A 93 -2.04 -0.08 -1.85
CA GLY A 93 -0.68 0.47 -1.92
C GLY A 93 0.32 -0.34 -2.74
N SER A 94 -0.08 -1.49 -3.30
CA SER A 94 0.78 -2.37 -4.09
C SER A 94 0.30 -2.48 -5.53
N ASP A 95 1.21 -2.32 -6.50
CA ASP A 95 0.90 -2.43 -7.94
C ASP A 95 0.78 -3.88 -8.41
N ARG A 96 1.16 -4.86 -7.57
CA ARG A 96 1.24 -6.28 -7.93
C ARG A 96 -0.08 -6.91 -8.38
N SER A 97 -1.21 -6.36 -7.98
CA SER A 97 -2.56 -6.84 -8.33
C SER A 97 -3.31 -5.94 -9.31
N GLN A 98 -2.61 -4.98 -9.94
CA GLN A 98 -3.25 -3.96 -10.77
C GLN A 98 -3.04 -4.18 -12.28
N LEU A 99 -2.12 -5.06 -12.68
CA LEU A 99 -1.71 -5.24 -14.07
C LEU A 99 -2.86 -5.66 -14.98
N THR A 100 -3.55 -6.73 -14.63
CA THR A 100 -4.60 -7.32 -15.50
C THR A 100 -5.75 -6.35 -15.68
N LYS A 101 -6.24 -5.76 -14.61
CA LYS A 101 -7.35 -4.83 -14.63
C LYS A 101 -7.07 -3.62 -15.52
N MET A 102 -5.90 -3.01 -15.36
CA MET A 102 -5.49 -1.86 -16.16
C MET A 102 -5.25 -2.21 -17.64
N ALA A 103 -4.64 -3.37 -17.90
CA ALA A 103 -4.39 -3.83 -19.26
C ALA A 103 -5.68 -4.17 -20.01
N VAL A 104 -6.67 -4.76 -19.34
CA VAL A 104 -8.00 -5.04 -19.90
C VAL A 104 -8.73 -3.72 -20.20
N ALA A 105 -8.77 -2.79 -19.24
CA ALA A 105 -9.39 -1.48 -19.44
C ALA A 105 -8.75 -0.71 -20.60
N ALA A 106 -7.44 -0.73 -20.74
CA ALA A 106 -6.73 -0.10 -21.86
C ALA A 106 -7.07 -0.77 -23.19
N ARG A 107 -7.12 -2.11 -23.25
CA ARG A 107 -7.49 -2.85 -24.44
C ARG A 107 -8.90 -2.48 -24.92
N GLU A 108 -9.85 -2.41 -24.00
CA GLU A 108 -11.25 -2.04 -24.28
C GLU A 108 -11.36 -0.60 -24.77
N ALA A 109 -10.73 0.34 -24.07
CA ALA A 109 -10.72 1.75 -24.46
C ALA A 109 -10.11 1.99 -25.86
N MET A 110 -9.11 1.19 -26.22
CA MET A 110 -8.46 1.26 -27.54
C MET A 110 -9.19 0.46 -28.62
N GLY A 111 -10.22 -0.31 -28.31
CA GLY A 111 -10.94 -1.18 -29.26
C GLY A 111 -10.06 -2.25 -29.90
N LYS A 112 -9.06 -2.78 -29.17
CA LYS A 112 -8.11 -3.76 -29.68
C LYS A 112 -8.47 -5.17 -29.23
N HIS A 113 -8.28 -6.16 -30.13
CA HIS A 113 -8.42 -7.57 -29.76
C HIS A 113 -7.16 -8.12 -29.07
N LYS A 114 -5.98 -7.61 -29.44
CA LYS A 114 -4.68 -7.98 -28.88
C LYS A 114 -3.93 -6.73 -28.43
N LEU A 115 -3.29 -6.82 -27.29
CA LEU A 115 -2.51 -5.74 -26.71
C LEU A 115 -1.20 -6.28 -26.15
N LYS A 116 -0.12 -5.49 -26.26
CA LYS A 116 1.11 -5.69 -25.49
C LYS A 116 1.13 -4.67 -24.36
N ALA A 117 1.15 -5.12 -23.12
CA ALA A 117 1.22 -4.26 -21.93
C ALA A 117 2.63 -4.26 -21.35
N LEU A 118 3.28 -3.11 -21.39
CA LEU A 118 4.59 -2.90 -20.77
C LEU A 118 4.37 -2.28 -19.38
N ALA A 119 4.90 -2.91 -18.36
CA ALA A 119 4.83 -2.41 -16.99
C ALA A 119 6.19 -2.59 -16.28
N ASP A 120 6.39 -1.86 -15.21
CA ASP A 120 7.62 -1.94 -14.44
C ASP A 120 7.67 -3.20 -13.55
N ARG A 121 8.80 -3.36 -12.86
CA ARG A 121 9.05 -4.49 -11.98
C ARG A 121 8.08 -4.58 -10.80
N GLY A 122 7.47 -3.48 -10.37
CA GLY A 122 6.49 -3.43 -9.28
C GLY A 122 5.23 -4.25 -9.56
N TYR A 123 4.87 -4.38 -10.84
CA TYR A 123 3.72 -5.15 -11.30
C TYR A 123 3.99 -6.65 -11.44
N PHE A 124 5.22 -7.11 -11.22
CA PHE A 124 5.53 -8.52 -11.43
C PHE A 124 4.80 -9.42 -10.43
N ASN A 125 3.81 -10.16 -10.93
CA ASN A 125 3.04 -11.13 -10.20
C ASN A 125 2.64 -12.28 -11.16
N GLY A 126 3.00 -13.53 -10.83
CA GLY A 126 2.72 -14.68 -11.69
C GLY A 126 1.24 -14.87 -12.04
N PRO A 127 0.32 -14.86 -11.06
CA PRO A 127 -1.13 -14.88 -11.31
C PRO A 127 -1.63 -13.79 -12.26
N GLU A 128 -1.19 -12.54 -12.09
CA GLU A 128 -1.57 -11.41 -12.96
C GLU A 128 -1.03 -11.59 -14.39
N ILE A 129 0.22 -12.04 -14.54
CA ILE A 129 0.82 -12.32 -15.83
C ILE A 129 0.03 -13.40 -16.57
N LYS A 130 -0.37 -14.48 -15.86
CA LYS A 130 -1.20 -15.53 -16.42
C LYS A 130 -2.60 -15.03 -16.82
N ALA A 131 -3.25 -14.25 -15.97
CA ALA A 131 -4.56 -13.66 -16.26
C ALA A 131 -4.53 -12.70 -17.45
N CYS A 132 -3.45 -11.94 -17.66
CA CYS A 132 -3.24 -11.14 -18.86
C CYS A 132 -3.17 -12.02 -20.12
N ASP A 133 -2.41 -13.13 -20.08
CA ASP A 133 -2.27 -14.04 -21.21
C ASP A 133 -3.60 -14.70 -21.55
N GLU A 134 -4.34 -15.18 -20.56
CA GLU A 134 -5.69 -15.73 -20.71
C GLU A 134 -6.67 -14.70 -21.32
N ALA A 135 -6.49 -13.41 -21.02
CA ALA A 135 -7.24 -12.31 -21.59
C ALA A 135 -6.77 -11.91 -23.01
N GLY A 136 -5.77 -12.59 -23.61
CA GLY A 136 -5.21 -12.24 -24.92
C GLY A 136 -4.31 -11.01 -24.91
N ILE A 137 -3.79 -10.64 -23.77
CA ILE A 137 -2.86 -9.52 -23.56
C ILE A 137 -1.47 -10.09 -23.29
N THR A 138 -0.46 -9.65 -24.05
CA THR A 138 0.93 -10.05 -23.82
C THR A 138 1.59 -9.12 -22.81
N PRO A 139 1.81 -9.53 -21.55
CA PRO A 139 2.46 -8.70 -20.57
C PRO A 139 3.98 -8.72 -20.74
N LEU A 140 4.60 -7.56 -20.70
CA LEU A 140 6.05 -7.37 -20.74
C LEU A 140 6.47 -6.72 -19.41
N VAL A 141 6.73 -7.56 -18.41
CA VAL A 141 7.06 -7.13 -17.04
C VAL A 141 8.41 -7.75 -16.63
N PRO A 142 9.40 -6.94 -16.25
CA PRO A 142 10.70 -7.46 -15.85
C PRO A 142 10.59 -8.26 -14.53
N LYS A 143 11.20 -9.45 -14.52
CA LYS A 143 11.27 -10.25 -13.30
C LYS A 143 12.15 -9.56 -12.25
N PRO A 144 11.69 -9.42 -10.99
CA PRO A 144 12.53 -8.87 -9.94
C PRO A 144 13.71 -9.78 -9.65
N MET A 145 14.90 -9.19 -9.56
CA MET A 145 16.09 -9.89 -9.10
C MET A 145 16.03 -9.95 -7.56
N MET A 146 15.53 -11.06 -7.03
CA MET A 146 15.18 -11.21 -5.61
C MET A 146 16.27 -11.87 -4.76
N SER A 147 17.47 -12.15 -5.30
CA SER A 147 18.40 -12.99 -4.57
C SER A 147 19.84 -12.49 -4.71
N ASN A 148 20.48 -12.25 -3.57
CA ASN A 148 21.93 -12.13 -3.45
C ASN A 148 22.64 -13.50 -3.51
N ALA A 149 21.93 -14.55 -3.95
CA ALA A 149 22.43 -15.92 -3.94
C ALA A 149 23.81 -16.07 -4.62
N LYS A 150 24.02 -15.37 -5.74
CA LYS A 150 25.35 -15.38 -6.43
C LYS A 150 26.45 -14.72 -5.61
N ALA A 151 26.15 -13.63 -4.93
CA ALA A 151 27.11 -12.96 -4.04
C ALA A 151 27.45 -13.82 -2.81
N GLU A 152 26.54 -14.68 -2.40
CA GLU A 152 26.69 -15.63 -1.29
C GLU A 152 27.20 -17.02 -1.73
N GLY A 153 27.62 -17.16 -3.00
CA GLY A 153 28.11 -18.44 -3.54
C GLY A 153 27.05 -19.51 -3.75
N ARG A 154 25.76 -19.14 -3.73
CA ARG A 154 24.63 -20.04 -3.96
C ARG A 154 24.08 -19.91 -5.38
N PHE A 155 23.45 -20.96 -5.89
CA PHE A 155 22.76 -20.92 -7.16
C PHE A 155 21.50 -20.04 -7.08
N SER A 156 21.28 -19.24 -8.12
CA SER A 156 20.05 -18.48 -8.31
C SER A 156 18.97 -19.32 -9.00
N LYS A 157 17.72 -18.91 -8.96
CA LYS A 157 16.64 -19.60 -9.70
C LYS A 157 16.90 -19.74 -11.21
N ALA A 158 17.66 -18.82 -11.79
CA ALA A 158 18.00 -18.84 -13.22
C ALA A 158 19.04 -19.90 -13.58
N ASP A 159 19.75 -20.44 -12.60
CA ASP A 159 20.77 -21.46 -12.81
C ASP A 159 20.15 -22.88 -12.87
N PHE A 160 18.89 -23.04 -12.43
CA PHE A 160 18.16 -24.30 -12.49
C PHE A 160 17.46 -24.43 -13.84
N ILE A 161 17.57 -25.62 -14.46
CA ILE A 161 16.95 -25.94 -15.75
C ILE A 161 15.64 -26.69 -15.50
N TYR A 162 14.52 -26.14 -15.93
CA TYR A 162 13.23 -26.82 -15.86
C TYR A 162 13.11 -27.83 -16.99
N ILE A 163 12.80 -29.09 -16.65
CA ILE A 163 12.55 -30.19 -17.56
C ILE A 163 11.06 -30.46 -17.63
N ALA A 164 10.39 -29.85 -18.61
CA ALA A 164 8.93 -29.89 -18.74
C ALA A 164 8.35 -31.31 -18.89
N ARG A 165 9.11 -32.26 -19.45
CA ARG A 165 8.66 -33.64 -19.61
C ARG A 165 8.43 -34.35 -18.28
N ASP A 166 9.28 -34.05 -17.30
CA ASP A 166 9.33 -34.78 -16.02
C ASP A 166 8.79 -33.88 -14.87
N ASP A 167 8.40 -32.62 -15.17
CA ASP A 167 7.98 -31.57 -14.21
C ASP A 167 8.99 -31.32 -13.07
N GLU A 168 10.28 -31.38 -13.43
CA GLU A 168 11.39 -31.28 -12.48
C GLU A 168 12.36 -30.16 -12.81
N TYR A 169 13.12 -29.74 -11.80
CA TYR A 169 14.22 -28.79 -11.97
C TYR A 169 15.56 -29.52 -11.76
N ARG A 170 16.42 -29.45 -12.78
CA ARG A 170 17.79 -29.95 -12.65
C ARG A 170 18.68 -28.91 -11.99
N CYS A 171 19.35 -29.34 -10.90
CA CYS A 171 20.33 -28.52 -10.19
C CYS A 171 21.61 -28.36 -11.07
N PRO A 172 22.23 -27.17 -11.12
CA PRO A 172 23.50 -27.00 -11.84
C PRO A 172 24.70 -27.75 -11.21
N ALA A 173 24.57 -28.23 -9.99
CA ALA A 173 25.59 -29.05 -9.32
C ALA A 173 25.45 -30.57 -9.55
N GLY A 174 24.42 -31.01 -10.29
CA GLY A 174 24.14 -32.41 -10.57
C GLY A 174 22.95 -32.98 -9.82
#